data_27350773cbc87a55c2fea826c8fc3536
#
_entry.id   27350773cbc87a55c2fea826c8fc3536
#
_cell.length_a   1.000
_cell.length_b   1.000
_cell.length_c   1.000
_cell.angle_alpha   90.00
_cell.angle_beta   90.00
_cell.angle_gamma   90.00
#
_symmetry.space_group_name_H-M   'P 1'
#
loop_
_entity.id
_entity.type
_entity.pdbx_description
1 polymer ?
#
loop_
_entity_poly.entity_id
_entity_poly.type
_entity_poly.pdbx_seq_one_letter_code
_entity_poly.pdbx_strand_id
1 'polypeptide(L)'
;MKIFKKSLSLELISTAGGIFLILLGIVIAQRAGFLVRSVAKGLIPNDAITTLLGFNMVKFLPMILSLAIFLAVLLTLTRWHRDSEMVIWFSAGLGLNQWIRPILGFALPVIIVITLLSLLVMPWATQKADEYRVQLKNRDELSSVSPGVFKESRSGDRIFFVESFDKLGYQVKNIFVQSTQHQKTGVIVAATGNRVKEKNGDNFLVLEKGRRYETKPNSSEVSTTEFEKYAIRIETKEAAPEPNSTQGKSTQSLLTDDKSADKAELQWRLAIPISAFVLVLLAIPLSFVDPRAGRSLNIMFALLIFIVYNNILSIFQAWITQERISPTVGLWPVHLTFLALTFYLFYRRNHLLPLIPQWFKKRPAKLHTS
;
A
#
# COMPACT_ATOMS: atom_id res chain seq x y z
N MET A 1 -28.56 26.82 17.73
CA MET A 1 -28.02 25.48 17.43
C MET A 1 -27.76 25.18 15.93
N LYS A 2 -28.57 25.68 14.98
CA LYS A 2 -28.34 25.40 13.53
C LYS A 2 -27.04 26.05 13.00
N ILE A 3 -26.73 27.30 13.41
CA ILE A 3 -25.52 28.04 12.95
C ILE A 3 -24.24 27.35 13.42
N PHE A 4 -24.17 26.94 14.68
CA PHE A 4 -23.07 26.19 15.27
C PHE A 4 -22.75 24.89 14.49
N LYS A 5 -23.78 24.06 14.24
CA LYS A 5 -23.58 22.79 13.50
C LYS A 5 -23.04 23.04 12.08
N LYS A 6 -23.56 24.07 11.40
CA LYS A 6 -23.13 24.44 10.04
C LYS A 6 -21.68 24.91 10.01
N SER A 7 -21.31 25.80 10.95
CA SER A 7 -19.94 26.30 11.06
C SER A 7 -18.93 25.18 11.33
N LEU A 8 -19.23 24.32 12.32
CA LEU A 8 -18.40 23.16 12.65
C LEU A 8 -18.25 22.21 11.46
N SER A 9 -19.35 21.87 10.78
CA SER A 9 -19.28 20.93 9.64
C SER A 9 -18.48 21.51 8.48
N LEU A 10 -18.63 22.78 8.15
CA LEU A 10 -17.84 23.43 7.09
C LEU A 10 -16.34 23.43 7.41
N GLU A 11 -16.00 23.72 8.66
CA GLU A 11 -14.61 23.71 9.09
C GLU A 11 -14.02 22.30 9.07
N LEU A 12 -14.76 21.29 9.57
CA LEU A 12 -14.32 19.90 9.52
C LEU A 12 -14.11 19.42 8.09
N ILE A 13 -15.02 19.76 7.15
CA ILE A 13 -14.89 19.40 5.73
C ILE A 13 -13.65 20.06 5.12
N SER A 14 -13.46 21.36 5.34
CA SER A 14 -12.32 22.09 4.80
C SER A 14 -10.99 21.55 5.34
N THR A 15 -10.92 21.33 6.67
CA THR A 15 -9.73 20.77 7.32
C THR A 15 -9.45 19.33 6.86
N ALA A 16 -10.48 18.49 6.79
CA ALA A 16 -10.35 17.12 6.30
C ALA A 16 -9.88 17.07 4.84
N GLY A 17 -10.44 17.93 3.98
CA GLY A 17 -10.04 18.04 2.58
C GLY A 17 -8.59 18.47 2.42
N GLY A 18 -8.15 19.48 3.17
CA GLY A 18 -6.76 19.93 3.16
C GLY A 18 -5.78 18.86 3.62
N ILE A 19 -6.08 18.19 4.74
CA ILE A 19 -5.26 17.08 5.26
C ILE A 19 -5.24 15.92 4.28
N PHE A 20 -6.40 15.55 3.72
CA PHE A 20 -6.50 14.47 2.74
C PHE A 20 -5.60 14.72 1.52
N LEU A 21 -5.63 15.93 0.95
CA LEU A 21 -4.79 16.30 -0.20
C LEU A 21 -3.30 16.21 0.13
N ILE A 22 -2.89 16.69 1.30
CA ILE A 22 -1.49 16.61 1.76
C ILE A 22 -1.06 15.15 1.91
N LEU A 23 -1.85 14.32 2.60
CA LEU A 23 -1.55 12.91 2.81
C LEU A 23 -1.54 12.13 1.49
N LEU A 24 -2.47 12.42 0.59
CA LEU A 24 -2.53 11.82 -0.73
C LEU A 24 -1.25 12.16 -1.52
N GLY A 25 -0.81 13.41 -1.53
CA GLY A 25 0.42 13.83 -2.19
C GLY A 25 1.66 13.12 -1.63
N ILE A 26 1.76 12.96 -0.30
CA ILE A 26 2.86 12.23 0.35
C ILE A 26 2.86 10.76 -0.09
N VAL A 27 1.70 10.09 -0.09
CA VAL A 27 1.58 8.69 -0.49
C VAL A 27 1.89 8.50 -1.98
N ILE A 28 1.41 9.42 -2.85
CA ILE A 28 1.75 9.42 -4.27
C ILE A 28 3.28 9.50 -4.46
N ALA A 29 3.94 10.47 -3.84
CA ALA A 29 5.38 10.65 -3.95
C ALA A 29 6.16 9.41 -3.47
N GLN A 30 5.76 8.85 -2.33
CA GLN A 30 6.38 7.64 -1.77
C GLN A 30 6.23 6.43 -2.71
N ARG A 31 5.02 6.22 -3.26
CA ARG A 31 4.73 5.08 -4.16
C ARG A 31 5.35 5.25 -5.53
N ALA A 32 5.35 6.45 -6.07
CA ALA A 32 6.06 6.76 -7.31
C ALA A 32 7.57 6.48 -7.16
N GLY A 33 8.20 6.93 -6.07
CA GLY A 33 9.61 6.66 -5.80
C GLY A 33 9.92 5.16 -5.66
N PHE A 34 9.02 4.36 -5.07
CA PHE A 34 9.17 2.91 -5.04
C PHE A 34 9.09 2.28 -6.43
N LEU A 35 8.12 2.68 -7.26
CA LEU A 35 7.94 2.17 -8.62
C LEU A 35 9.12 2.55 -9.52
N VAL A 36 9.60 3.80 -9.45
CA VAL A 36 10.79 4.25 -10.21
C VAL A 36 12.03 3.41 -9.86
N ARG A 37 12.24 3.11 -8.56
CA ARG A 37 13.34 2.21 -8.16
C ARG A 37 13.15 0.79 -8.72
N SER A 38 11.93 0.30 -8.82
CA SER A 38 11.64 -1.02 -9.39
C SER A 38 11.91 -1.05 -10.88
N VAL A 39 11.65 0.05 -11.60
CA VAL A 39 12.03 0.22 -13.01
C VAL A 39 13.56 0.28 -13.18
N ALA A 40 14.24 1.06 -12.34
CA ALA A 40 15.71 1.16 -12.38
C ALA A 40 16.41 -0.19 -12.14
N LYS A 41 15.75 -1.10 -11.39
CA LYS A 41 16.21 -2.49 -11.19
C LYS A 41 15.79 -3.43 -12.32
N GLY A 42 15.08 -2.97 -13.34
CA GLY A 42 14.57 -3.79 -14.44
C GLY A 42 13.45 -4.76 -14.05
N LEU A 43 12.84 -4.60 -12.86
CA LEU A 43 11.77 -5.48 -12.36
C LEU A 43 10.42 -5.22 -13.05
N ILE A 44 10.18 -3.99 -13.48
CA ILE A 44 8.98 -3.55 -14.20
C ILE A 44 9.37 -2.60 -15.34
N PRO A 45 8.64 -2.59 -16.46
CA PRO A 45 8.88 -1.64 -17.55
C PRO A 45 8.35 -0.23 -17.20
N ASN A 46 8.92 0.80 -17.86
CA ASN A 46 8.57 2.21 -17.60
C ASN A 46 7.08 2.51 -17.83
N ASP A 47 6.45 1.92 -18.85
CA ASP A 47 5.03 2.10 -19.19
C ASP A 47 4.08 1.59 -18.11
N ALA A 48 4.54 0.72 -17.21
CA ALA A 48 3.74 0.16 -16.14
C ALA A 48 3.59 1.10 -14.92
N ILE A 49 4.43 2.14 -14.79
CA ILE A 49 4.44 3.02 -13.60
C ILE A 49 3.06 3.65 -13.36
N THR A 50 2.48 4.29 -14.37
CA THR A 50 1.21 5.04 -14.22
C THR A 50 0.06 4.11 -13.82
N THR A 51 -0.04 2.95 -14.47
CA THR A 51 -1.10 1.96 -14.19
C THR A 51 -0.97 1.38 -12.78
N LEU A 52 0.23 0.95 -12.39
CA LEU A 52 0.47 0.41 -11.05
C LEU A 52 0.32 1.48 -9.96
N LEU A 53 0.71 2.73 -10.24
CA LEU A 53 0.52 3.84 -9.32
C LEU A 53 -0.97 4.07 -9.07
N GLY A 54 -1.79 4.09 -10.14
CA GLY A 54 -3.24 4.26 -10.02
C GLY A 54 -3.88 3.20 -9.11
N PHE A 55 -3.61 1.92 -9.35
CA PHE A 55 -4.14 0.84 -8.51
C PHE A 55 -3.66 0.92 -7.06
N ASN A 56 -2.36 1.24 -6.85
CA ASN A 56 -1.84 1.40 -5.49
C ASN A 56 -2.50 2.58 -4.77
N MET A 57 -2.79 3.71 -5.46
CA MET A 57 -3.47 4.84 -4.83
C MET A 57 -4.84 4.43 -4.28
N VAL A 58 -5.63 3.73 -5.08
CA VAL A 58 -6.96 3.24 -4.67
C VAL A 58 -6.88 2.36 -3.41
N LYS A 59 -5.87 1.50 -3.32
CA LYS A 59 -5.64 0.63 -2.15
C LYS A 59 -5.42 1.41 -0.85
N PHE A 60 -4.78 2.59 -0.90
CA PHE A 60 -4.46 3.37 0.30
C PHE A 60 -5.54 4.38 0.68
N LEU A 61 -6.52 4.65 -0.20
CA LEU A 61 -7.58 5.63 0.06
C LEU A 61 -8.32 5.44 1.39
N PRO A 62 -8.75 4.21 1.78
CA PRO A 62 -9.47 4.02 3.04
C PRO A 62 -8.64 4.46 4.26
N MET A 63 -7.35 4.13 4.27
CA MET A 63 -6.44 4.46 5.36
C MET A 63 -6.14 5.96 5.42
N ILE A 64 -5.93 6.60 4.26
CA ILE A 64 -5.69 8.04 4.15
C ILE A 64 -6.92 8.82 4.64
N LEU A 65 -8.13 8.41 4.23
CA LEU A 65 -9.39 9.04 4.68
C LEU A 65 -9.59 8.88 6.18
N SER A 66 -9.32 7.69 6.73
CA SER A 66 -9.41 7.42 8.18
C SER A 66 -8.51 8.37 8.98
N LEU A 67 -7.25 8.53 8.56
CA LEU A 67 -6.32 9.46 9.20
C LEU A 67 -6.76 10.92 9.00
N ALA A 68 -7.24 11.26 7.82
CA ALA A 68 -7.65 12.63 7.51
C ALA A 68 -8.82 13.09 8.38
N ILE A 69 -9.89 12.26 8.55
CA ILE A 69 -11.03 12.62 9.40
C ILE A 69 -10.64 12.65 10.88
N PHE A 70 -9.79 11.74 11.34
CA PHE A 70 -9.28 11.75 12.70
C PHE A 70 -8.51 13.06 13.01
N LEU A 71 -7.55 13.41 12.16
CA LEU A 71 -6.78 14.64 12.33
C LEU A 71 -7.64 15.88 12.16
N ALA A 72 -8.62 15.87 11.24
CA ALA A 72 -9.52 17.00 11.05
C ALA A 72 -10.32 17.28 12.32
N VAL A 73 -10.93 16.27 12.93
CA VAL A 73 -11.67 16.43 14.18
C VAL A 73 -10.76 16.91 15.30
N LEU A 74 -9.60 16.27 15.44
CA LEU A 74 -8.64 16.65 16.48
C LEU A 74 -8.18 18.11 16.35
N LEU A 75 -7.74 18.52 15.14
CA LEU A 75 -7.17 19.85 14.92
C LEU A 75 -8.22 20.95 15.02
N THR A 76 -9.41 20.73 14.48
CA THR A 76 -10.51 21.69 14.60
C THR A 76 -10.89 21.90 16.06
N LEU A 77 -11.10 20.82 16.83
CA LEU A 77 -11.44 20.93 18.23
C LEU A 77 -10.29 21.50 19.08
N THR A 78 -9.03 21.15 18.77
CA THR A 78 -7.85 21.73 19.44
C THR A 78 -7.76 23.23 19.20
N ARG A 79 -8.05 23.69 17.98
CA ARG A 79 -8.11 25.12 17.68
C ARG A 79 -9.18 25.83 18.53
N TRP A 80 -10.38 25.26 18.58
CA TRP A 80 -11.48 25.84 19.35
C TRP A 80 -11.21 25.89 20.87
N HIS A 81 -10.48 24.89 21.40
CA HIS A 81 -10.03 24.95 22.81
C HIS A 81 -9.01 26.05 23.03
N ARG A 82 -8.03 26.19 22.14
CA ARG A 82 -6.97 27.18 22.26
C ARG A 82 -7.50 28.61 22.11
N ASP A 83 -8.40 28.80 21.14
CA ASP A 83 -8.97 30.14 20.85
C ASP A 83 -10.12 30.50 21.84
N SER A 84 -10.30 29.67 22.91
CA SER A 84 -11.30 29.83 23.97
C SER A 84 -12.76 29.79 23.48
N GLU A 85 -13.01 29.41 22.21
CA GLU A 85 -14.36 29.26 21.66
C GLU A 85 -15.15 28.18 22.44
N MET A 86 -14.46 27.10 22.88
CA MET A 86 -15.07 26.05 23.69
C MET A 86 -15.60 26.51 25.03
N VAL A 87 -14.95 27.50 25.66
CA VAL A 87 -15.40 28.06 26.95
C VAL A 87 -16.77 28.70 26.79
N ILE A 88 -17.01 29.42 25.68
CA ILE A 88 -18.30 30.03 25.37
C ILE A 88 -19.40 28.99 25.25
N TRP A 89 -19.09 27.85 24.59
CA TRP A 89 -20.04 26.78 24.44
C TRP A 89 -20.32 26.03 25.74
N PHE A 90 -19.30 25.80 26.57
CA PHE A 90 -19.48 25.21 27.90
C PHE A 90 -20.29 26.08 28.84
N SER A 91 -20.08 27.40 28.84
CA SER A 91 -20.89 28.33 29.61
C SER A 91 -22.34 28.42 29.13
N ALA A 92 -22.58 28.13 27.85
CA ALA A 92 -23.93 27.97 27.30
C ALA A 92 -24.60 26.61 27.63
N GLY A 93 -23.96 25.77 28.49
CA GLY A 93 -24.47 24.48 28.93
C GLY A 93 -24.22 23.29 27.98
N LEU A 94 -23.39 23.45 26.95
CA LEU A 94 -23.03 22.38 26.03
C LEU A 94 -21.89 21.55 26.60
N GLY A 95 -22.20 20.44 27.28
CA GLY A 95 -21.21 19.50 27.80
C GLY A 95 -20.48 18.71 26.69
N LEU A 96 -19.35 18.08 27.05
CA LEU A 96 -18.49 17.36 26.11
C LEU A 96 -19.21 16.28 25.29
N ASN A 97 -20.16 15.56 25.90
CA ASN A 97 -20.93 14.51 25.24
C ASN A 97 -21.83 15.03 24.11
N GLN A 98 -22.22 16.31 24.16
CA GLN A 98 -23.09 16.93 23.14
C GLN A 98 -22.36 17.16 21.81
N TRP A 99 -21.01 17.14 21.82
CA TRP A 99 -20.16 17.25 20.64
C TRP A 99 -20.12 15.97 19.81
N ILE A 100 -20.43 14.82 20.42
CA ILE A 100 -20.44 13.54 19.73
C ILE A 100 -21.40 13.57 18.53
N ARG A 101 -22.63 14.08 18.71
CA ARG A 101 -23.66 14.08 17.64
C ARG A 101 -23.24 14.89 16.40
N PRO A 102 -22.81 16.16 16.50
CA PRO A 102 -22.43 16.91 15.31
C PRO A 102 -21.15 16.37 14.65
N ILE A 103 -20.20 15.86 15.42
CA ILE A 103 -18.98 15.24 14.88
C ILE A 103 -19.28 13.94 14.16
N LEU A 104 -20.13 13.08 14.72
CA LEU A 104 -20.58 11.87 14.04
C LEU A 104 -21.41 12.19 12.80
N GLY A 105 -22.21 13.26 12.82
CA GLY A 105 -22.95 13.73 11.65
C GLY A 105 -22.05 14.07 10.46
N PHE A 106 -20.83 14.56 10.72
CA PHE A 106 -19.79 14.75 9.70
C PHE A 106 -19.04 13.44 9.37
N ALA A 107 -18.67 12.68 10.41
CA ALA A 107 -17.78 11.53 10.23
C ALA A 107 -18.48 10.30 9.61
N LEU A 108 -19.73 10.02 9.97
CA LEU A 108 -20.46 8.83 9.50
C LEU A 108 -20.57 8.73 7.97
N PRO A 109 -20.90 9.79 7.22
CA PRO A 109 -20.89 9.71 5.76
C PRO A 109 -19.51 9.31 5.22
N VAL A 110 -18.42 9.85 5.78
CA VAL A 110 -17.07 9.51 5.36
C VAL A 110 -16.69 8.08 5.76
N ILE A 111 -17.11 7.62 6.94
CA ILE A 111 -16.90 6.24 7.39
C ILE A 111 -17.64 5.26 6.48
N ILE A 112 -18.85 5.59 6.00
CA ILE A 112 -19.56 4.79 5.00
C ILE A 112 -18.76 4.69 3.71
N VAL A 113 -18.19 5.80 3.24
CA VAL A 113 -17.30 5.81 2.06
C VAL A 113 -16.07 4.94 2.32
N ILE A 114 -15.42 5.06 3.48
CA ILE A 114 -14.29 4.21 3.89
C ILE A 114 -14.67 2.73 3.86
N THR A 115 -15.88 2.38 4.34
CA THR A 115 -16.39 1.01 4.34
C THR A 115 -16.55 0.47 2.92
N LEU A 116 -17.17 1.24 2.03
CA LEU A 116 -17.34 0.87 0.62
C LEU A 116 -16.00 0.72 -0.09
N LEU A 117 -15.08 1.65 0.14
CA LEU A 117 -13.72 1.57 -0.41
C LEU A 117 -12.97 0.34 0.09
N SER A 118 -13.06 0.03 1.39
CA SER A 118 -12.35 -1.11 1.99
C SER A 118 -12.92 -2.47 1.56
N LEU A 119 -14.26 -2.59 1.48
CA LEU A 119 -14.91 -3.87 1.20
C LEU A 119 -15.04 -4.18 -0.30
N LEU A 120 -15.15 -3.15 -1.16
CA LEU A 120 -15.44 -3.32 -2.59
C LEU A 120 -14.28 -2.85 -3.48
N VAL A 121 -13.84 -1.61 -3.29
CA VAL A 121 -12.92 -0.98 -4.25
C VAL A 121 -11.49 -1.44 -4.04
N MET A 122 -11.05 -1.59 -2.78
CA MET A 122 -9.69 -2.03 -2.46
C MET A 122 -9.38 -3.45 -2.98
N PRO A 123 -10.23 -4.49 -2.77
CA PRO A 123 -9.97 -5.81 -3.32
C PRO A 123 -9.99 -5.82 -4.86
N TRP A 124 -10.92 -5.09 -5.50
CA TRP A 124 -10.95 -4.94 -6.94
C TRP A 124 -9.65 -4.33 -7.49
N ALA A 125 -9.19 -3.24 -6.89
CA ALA A 125 -7.94 -2.58 -7.32
C ALA A 125 -6.72 -3.47 -7.11
N THR A 126 -6.68 -4.25 -6.02
CA THR A 126 -5.61 -5.21 -5.74
C THR A 126 -5.61 -6.34 -6.76
N GLN A 127 -6.77 -6.93 -7.04
CA GLN A 127 -6.91 -7.97 -8.06
C GLN A 127 -6.43 -7.48 -9.43
N LYS A 128 -6.86 -6.28 -9.85
CA LYS A 128 -6.44 -5.69 -11.14
C LYS A 128 -4.94 -5.38 -11.19
N ALA A 129 -4.36 -4.94 -10.09
CA ALA A 129 -2.91 -4.75 -9.98
C ALA A 129 -2.15 -6.07 -10.13
N ASP A 130 -2.65 -7.16 -9.51
CA ASP A 130 -2.02 -8.47 -9.57
C ASP A 130 -2.17 -9.09 -10.98
N GLU A 131 -3.36 -9.01 -11.60
CA GLU A 131 -3.59 -9.40 -13.00
C GLU A 131 -2.61 -8.67 -13.95
N TYR A 132 -2.47 -7.36 -13.77
CA TYR A 132 -1.56 -6.56 -14.59
C TYR A 132 -0.09 -6.94 -14.37
N ARG A 133 0.33 -7.24 -13.13
CA ARG A 133 1.68 -7.74 -12.84
C ARG A 133 1.96 -9.09 -13.50
N VAL A 134 0.98 -10.00 -13.50
CA VAL A 134 1.09 -11.29 -14.20
C VAL A 134 1.23 -11.05 -15.70
N GLN A 135 0.44 -10.15 -16.30
CA GLN A 135 0.59 -9.79 -17.71
C GLN A 135 2.00 -9.23 -18.02
N LEU A 136 2.55 -8.39 -17.13
CA LEU A 136 3.90 -7.86 -17.29
C LEU A 136 4.97 -8.97 -17.19
N LYS A 137 4.77 -9.94 -16.30
CA LYS A 137 5.67 -11.10 -16.17
C LYS A 137 5.60 -12.04 -17.38
N ASN A 138 4.42 -12.12 -18.00
CA ASN A 138 4.19 -12.96 -19.19
C ASN A 138 4.58 -12.26 -20.50
N ARG A 139 4.98 -10.99 -20.46
CA ARG A 139 5.62 -10.37 -21.63
C ARG A 139 6.91 -11.11 -21.93
N ASP A 140 7.06 -11.54 -23.18
CA ASP A 140 8.22 -12.28 -23.65
C ASP A 140 9.53 -11.56 -23.32
N GLU A 141 10.58 -12.33 -23.08
CA GLU A 141 11.92 -11.84 -22.79
C GLU A 141 12.40 -10.82 -23.83
N LEU A 142 12.10 -11.03 -25.10
CA LEU A 142 12.46 -10.13 -26.20
C LEU A 142 11.71 -8.79 -26.19
N SER A 143 10.43 -8.77 -25.84
CA SER A 143 9.68 -7.50 -25.74
C SER A 143 10.14 -6.61 -24.57
N SER A 144 10.95 -7.14 -23.66
CA SER A 144 11.56 -6.41 -22.55
C SER A 144 12.98 -5.95 -22.85
N VAL A 145 13.57 -6.31 -24.01
CA VAL A 145 14.90 -5.85 -24.41
C VAL A 145 14.78 -4.44 -24.98
N SER A 146 15.45 -3.48 -24.32
CA SER A 146 15.58 -2.12 -24.86
C SER A 146 16.64 -2.13 -25.97
N PRO A 147 16.41 -1.45 -27.12
CA PRO A 147 17.42 -1.36 -28.17
C PRO A 147 18.75 -0.80 -27.64
N GLY A 148 19.87 -1.37 -28.08
CA GLY A 148 21.20 -0.90 -27.71
C GLY A 148 21.69 -1.29 -26.31
N VAL A 149 20.94 -2.14 -25.57
CA VAL A 149 21.30 -2.55 -24.21
C VAL A 149 21.43 -4.08 -24.12
N PHE A 150 22.49 -4.55 -23.45
CA PHE A 150 22.59 -5.96 -23.09
C PHE A 150 21.63 -6.30 -21.97
N LYS A 151 20.86 -7.34 -22.16
CA LYS A 151 19.91 -7.84 -21.17
C LYS A 151 20.10 -9.32 -20.90
N GLU A 152 20.24 -9.66 -19.63
CA GLU A 152 20.31 -11.02 -19.16
C GLU A 152 18.92 -11.63 -19.11
N SER A 153 18.81 -12.90 -19.57
CA SER A 153 17.62 -13.74 -19.40
C SER A 153 17.27 -13.91 -17.93
N ARG A 154 15.99 -14.09 -17.63
CA ARG A 154 15.52 -14.36 -16.25
C ARG A 154 16.11 -15.65 -15.65
N SER A 155 16.46 -16.62 -16.48
CA SER A 155 17.14 -17.87 -16.08
C SER A 155 18.64 -17.67 -15.82
N GLY A 156 19.21 -16.52 -16.19
CA GLY A 156 20.64 -16.24 -16.05
C GLY A 156 21.54 -16.98 -17.04
N ASP A 157 20.94 -17.80 -17.93
CA ASP A 157 21.66 -18.67 -18.87
C ASP A 157 21.89 -18.01 -20.23
N ARG A 158 21.29 -16.84 -20.50
CA ARG A 158 21.40 -16.13 -21.78
C ARG A 158 21.53 -14.62 -21.59
N ILE A 159 22.28 -14.02 -22.49
CA ILE A 159 22.40 -12.56 -22.61
C ILE A 159 21.98 -12.18 -24.02
N PHE A 160 21.02 -11.28 -24.13
CA PHE A 160 20.50 -10.78 -25.39
C PHE A 160 20.95 -9.33 -25.62
N PHE A 161 21.32 -9.01 -26.86
CA PHE A 161 21.49 -7.65 -27.33
C PHE A 161 20.78 -7.50 -28.68
N VAL A 162 20.05 -6.41 -28.84
CA VAL A 162 19.38 -6.06 -30.09
C VAL A 162 19.69 -4.58 -30.38
N GLU A 163 20.16 -4.27 -31.55
CA GLU A 163 20.49 -2.88 -31.91
C GLU A 163 19.24 -2.04 -32.11
N SER A 164 18.27 -2.56 -32.86
CA SER A 164 17.02 -1.84 -33.18
C SER A 164 15.85 -2.78 -33.48
N PHE A 165 14.65 -2.26 -33.24
CA PHE A 165 13.40 -2.91 -33.65
C PHE A 165 12.80 -2.17 -34.86
N ASP A 166 12.08 -2.89 -35.70
CA ASP A 166 11.24 -2.29 -36.72
C ASP A 166 10.06 -1.56 -36.09
N LYS A 167 9.43 -0.62 -36.86
CA LYS A 167 8.31 0.21 -36.43
C LYS A 167 7.12 -0.59 -35.85
N LEU A 168 6.96 -1.83 -36.26
CA LEU A 168 5.91 -2.74 -35.77
C LEU A 168 6.38 -3.67 -34.65
N GLY A 169 7.68 -3.66 -34.28
CA GLY A 169 8.25 -4.48 -33.18
C GLY A 169 8.36 -5.99 -33.48
N TYR A 170 8.12 -6.42 -34.73
CA TYR A 170 8.20 -7.84 -35.12
C TYR A 170 9.56 -8.27 -35.64
N GLN A 171 10.31 -7.33 -36.24
CA GLN A 171 11.62 -7.59 -36.80
C GLN A 171 12.69 -6.90 -35.98
N VAL A 172 13.79 -7.61 -35.71
CA VAL A 172 14.95 -7.13 -34.96
C VAL A 172 16.17 -7.14 -35.87
N LYS A 173 17.07 -6.16 -35.69
CA LYS A 173 18.31 -6.01 -36.46
C LYS A 173 19.51 -6.11 -35.54
N ASN A 174 20.61 -6.71 -36.09
CA ASN A 174 21.90 -6.87 -35.42
C ASN A 174 21.75 -7.46 -34.02
N ILE A 175 21.49 -8.75 -34.01
CA ILE A 175 21.18 -9.52 -32.78
C ILE A 175 22.45 -10.22 -32.35
N PHE A 176 22.72 -10.12 -31.05
CA PHE A 176 23.73 -10.91 -30.36
C PHE A 176 23.07 -11.69 -29.24
N VAL A 177 23.29 -13.00 -29.19
CA VAL A 177 22.82 -13.88 -28.13
C VAL A 177 23.97 -14.71 -27.62
N GLN A 178 24.33 -14.54 -26.36
CA GLN A 178 25.21 -15.45 -25.66
C GLN A 178 24.38 -16.40 -24.82
N SER A 179 24.62 -17.70 -24.91
CA SER A 179 23.98 -18.70 -24.07
C SER A 179 25.00 -19.65 -23.46
N THR A 180 24.78 -19.98 -22.17
CA THR A 180 25.56 -20.98 -21.47
C THR A 180 24.63 -22.14 -21.12
N GLN A 181 24.66 -23.22 -21.92
CA GLN A 181 23.83 -24.39 -21.71
C GLN A 181 24.71 -25.65 -21.72
N HIS A 182 24.46 -26.59 -20.80
CA HIS A 182 25.18 -27.86 -20.68
C HIS A 182 26.71 -27.66 -20.61
N GLN A 183 27.18 -26.68 -19.84
CA GLN A 183 28.61 -26.31 -19.71
C GLN A 183 29.28 -25.87 -21.02
N LYS A 184 28.52 -25.53 -22.06
CA LYS A 184 29.03 -24.95 -23.30
C LYS A 184 28.59 -23.51 -23.40
N THR A 185 29.52 -22.62 -23.73
CA THR A 185 29.19 -21.24 -24.05
C THR A 185 29.05 -21.09 -25.55
N GLY A 186 27.88 -20.68 -25.99
CA GLY A 186 27.57 -20.40 -27.39
C GLY A 186 27.29 -18.92 -27.60
N VAL A 187 27.86 -18.36 -28.66
CA VAL A 187 27.59 -16.99 -29.10
C VAL A 187 26.95 -17.05 -30.49
N ILE A 188 25.82 -16.38 -30.65
CA ILE A 188 25.10 -16.30 -31.92
C ILE A 188 25.04 -14.83 -32.32
N VAL A 189 25.42 -14.54 -33.56
CA VAL A 189 25.32 -13.21 -34.17
C VAL A 189 24.51 -13.35 -35.46
N ALA A 190 23.48 -12.52 -35.60
CA ALA A 190 22.62 -12.54 -36.79
C ALA A 190 22.27 -11.12 -37.25
N ALA A 191 22.15 -10.94 -38.56
CA ALA A 191 21.82 -9.65 -39.14
C ALA A 191 20.37 -9.25 -38.86
N THR A 192 19.45 -10.21 -38.95
CA THR A 192 18.01 -9.99 -38.73
C THR A 192 17.39 -11.15 -37.96
N GLY A 193 16.28 -10.87 -37.29
CA GLY A 193 15.48 -11.90 -36.64
C GLY A 193 14.00 -11.52 -36.65
N ASN A 194 13.18 -12.54 -36.77
CA ASN A 194 11.72 -12.41 -36.77
C ASN A 194 11.12 -13.20 -35.63
N ARG A 195 10.15 -12.63 -34.95
CA ARG A 195 9.39 -13.33 -33.94
C ARG A 195 8.27 -14.13 -34.58
N VAL A 196 8.25 -15.43 -34.33
CA VAL A 196 7.25 -16.36 -34.84
C VAL A 196 6.57 -17.04 -33.67
N LYS A 197 5.24 -16.99 -33.62
CA LYS A 197 4.43 -17.75 -32.68
C LYS A 197 3.92 -19.01 -33.35
N GLU A 198 4.26 -20.18 -32.84
CA GLU A 198 3.82 -21.44 -33.35
C GLU A 198 2.41 -21.78 -32.87
N LYS A 199 1.72 -22.70 -33.56
CA LYS A 199 0.34 -23.11 -33.22
C LYS A 199 0.19 -23.74 -31.83
N ASN A 200 1.27 -24.30 -31.29
CA ASN A 200 1.35 -24.86 -29.94
C ASN A 200 1.47 -23.79 -28.82
N GLY A 201 1.56 -22.53 -29.19
CA GLY A 201 1.73 -21.41 -28.24
C GLY A 201 3.17 -21.01 -27.95
N ASP A 202 4.16 -21.79 -28.39
CA ASP A 202 5.57 -21.48 -28.20
C ASP A 202 5.99 -20.30 -29.06
N ASN A 203 6.83 -19.42 -28.49
CA ASN A 203 7.42 -18.30 -29.20
C ASN A 203 8.85 -18.64 -29.59
N PHE A 204 9.17 -18.38 -30.86
CA PHE A 204 10.51 -18.56 -31.40
C PHE A 204 11.05 -17.24 -31.94
N LEU A 205 12.34 -17.00 -31.71
CA LEU A 205 13.11 -15.99 -32.43
C LEU A 205 13.80 -16.71 -33.58
N VAL A 206 13.33 -16.48 -34.79
CA VAL A 206 13.95 -17.00 -36.00
C VAL A 206 14.97 -15.99 -36.47
N LEU A 207 16.23 -16.32 -36.29
CA LEU A 207 17.40 -15.55 -36.74
C LEU A 207 17.70 -15.89 -38.21
N GLU A 208 18.03 -14.85 -38.99
CA GLU A 208 18.36 -15.04 -40.42
C GLU A 208 19.75 -14.47 -40.69
N LYS A 209 20.50 -15.19 -41.50
CA LYS A 209 21.86 -14.82 -41.96
C LYS A 209 22.82 -14.56 -40.79
N GLY A 210 23.23 -15.62 -40.13
CA GLY A 210 24.06 -15.52 -38.94
C GLY A 210 25.14 -16.57 -38.80
N ARG A 211 25.91 -16.40 -37.73
CA ARG A 211 27.00 -17.32 -37.33
C ARG A 211 26.82 -17.69 -35.87
N ARG A 212 27.06 -18.96 -35.56
CA ARG A 212 27.10 -19.52 -34.21
C ARG A 212 28.52 -19.96 -33.89
N TYR A 213 29.05 -19.47 -32.81
CA TYR A 213 30.35 -19.83 -32.25
C TYR A 213 30.12 -20.66 -31.00
N GLU A 214 30.68 -21.87 -30.93
CA GLU A 214 30.60 -22.73 -29.75
C GLU A 214 32.02 -23.06 -29.24
N THR A 215 32.22 -22.88 -27.94
CA THR A 215 33.45 -23.24 -27.24
C THR A 215 33.14 -24.36 -26.25
N LYS A 216 33.89 -25.45 -26.31
CA LYS A 216 33.79 -26.53 -25.33
C LYS A 216 34.60 -26.16 -24.07
N PRO A 217 34.10 -26.49 -22.85
CA PRO A 217 34.89 -26.31 -21.64
C PRO A 217 36.23 -27.06 -21.75
N ASN A 218 37.33 -26.40 -21.37
CA ASN A 218 38.67 -26.94 -21.39
C ASN A 218 39.26 -27.27 -22.80
N SER A 219 38.69 -26.69 -23.86
CA SER A 219 39.24 -26.83 -25.23
C SER A 219 39.44 -25.43 -25.82
N SER A 220 40.55 -25.22 -26.51
CA SER A 220 40.80 -24.01 -27.28
C SER A 220 40.12 -24.05 -28.66
N GLU A 221 39.39 -25.13 -28.97
CA GLU A 221 38.68 -25.28 -30.23
C GLU A 221 37.38 -24.48 -30.23
N VAL A 222 37.24 -23.57 -31.19
CA VAL A 222 36.02 -22.82 -31.48
C VAL A 222 35.40 -23.42 -32.73
N SER A 223 34.18 -23.98 -32.59
CA SER A 223 33.41 -24.43 -33.74
C SER A 223 32.56 -23.24 -34.24
N THR A 224 32.68 -22.95 -35.55
CA THR A 224 31.88 -21.89 -36.20
C THR A 224 30.89 -22.55 -37.16
N THR A 225 29.63 -22.27 -37.01
CA THR A 225 28.53 -22.73 -37.87
C THR A 225 27.85 -21.54 -38.51
N GLU A 226 27.86 -21.42 -39.84
CA GLU A 226 27.03 -20.46 -40.56
C GLU A 226 25.64 -21.04 -40.78
N PHE A 227 24.60 -20.21 -40.65
CA PHE A 227 23.22 -20.60 -40.86
C PHE A 227 22.45 -19.54 -41.65
N GLU A 228 21.55 -19.98 -42.50
CA GLU A 228 20.58 -19.10 -43.15
C GLU A 228 19.41 -18.79 -42.24
N LYS A 229 18.93 -19.82 -41.50
CA LYS A 229 17.87 -19.67 -40.48
C LYS A 229 18.20 -20.48 -39.25
N TYR A 230 18.03 -19.87 -38.09
CA TYR A 230 18.23 -20.53 -36.81
C TYR A 230 17.12 -20.11 -35.85
N ALA A 231 16.36 -21.05 -35.32
CA ALA A 231 15.28 -20.75 -34.39
C ALA A 231 15.73 -20.94 -32.93
N ILE A 232 15.61 -19.91 -32.14
CA ILE A 232 15.82 -19.98 -30.70
C ILE A 232 14.45 -19.97 -30.04
N ARG A 233 14.13 -20.98 -29.24
CA ARG A 233 12.93 -20.98 -28.42
C ARG A 233 13.07 -19.90 -27.36
N ILE A 234 12.15 -18.95 -27.36
CA ILE A 234 12.00 -17.96 -26.30
C ILE A 234 11.16 -18.65 -25.23
N GLU A 235 11.71 -18.84 -24.06
CA GLU A 235 10.93 -19.38 -22.95
C GLU A 235 9.78 -18.44 -22.62
N THR A 236 8.60 -18.76 -23.10
CA THR A 236 7.36 -18.26 -22.56
C THR A 236 7.08 -19.09 -21.32
N LYS A 237 7.64 -18.73 -20.18
CA LYS A 237 7.11 -19.26 -18.95
C LYS A 237 5.71 -18.70 -18.83
N GLU A 238 4.68 -19.47 -19.16
CA GLU A 238 3.38 -19.21 -18.59
C GLU A 238 3.63 -19.14 -17.09
N ALA A 239 3.70 -17.92 -16.55
CA ALA A 239 3.70 -17.77 -15.12
C ALA A 239 2.43 -18.48 -14.68
N ALA A 240 2.58 -19.60 -13.98
CA ALA A 240 1.46 -20.19 -13.27
C ALA A 240 0.73 -19.03 -12.61
N PRO A 241 -0.60 -18.94 -12.75
CA PRO A 241 -1.35 -17.86 -12.15
C PRO A 241 -0.87 -17.79 -10.70
N GLU A 242 -0.18 -16.69 -10.34
CA GLU A 242 0.21 -16.51 -8.94
C GLU A 242 -1.08 -16.67 -8.16
N PRO A 243 -1.10 -17.49 -7.11
CA PRO A 243 -2.32 -17.69 -6.34
C PRO A 243 -2.86 -16.31 -6.02
N ASN A 244 -4.10 -16.04 -6.44
CA ASN A 244 -4.76 -14.75 -6.21
C ASN A 244 -4.44 -14.32 -4.80
N SER A 245 -3.73 -13.21 -4.64
CA SER A 245 -3.35 -12.75 -3.31
C SER A 245 -4.63 -12.69 -2.47
N THR A 246 -4.60 -13.17 -1.23
CA THR A 246 -5.76 -13.12 -0.33
C THR A 246 -6.38 -11.72 -0.30
N GLN A 247 -5.54 -10.69 -0.47
CA GLN A 247 -5.95 -9.29 -0.55
C GLN A 247 -6.74 -8.94 -1.84
N GLY A 248 -6.59 -9.68 -2.93
CA GLY A 248 -7.33 -9.49 -4.18
C GLY A 248 -8.64 -10.27 -4.26
N LYS A 249 -8.90 -11.21 -3.34
CA LYS A 249 -10.15 -11.97 -3.31
C LYS A 249 -11.35 -11.04 -3.07
N SER A 250 -12.49 -11.35 -3.66
CA SER A 250 -13.73 -10.61 -3.39
C SER A 250 -14.14 -10.77 -1.93
N THR A 251 -14.79 -9.75 -1.36
CA THR A 251 -15.27 -9.83 0.03
C THR A 251 -16.27 -10.96 0.22
N GLN A 252 -17.06 -11.27 -0.81
CA GLN A 252 -18.03 -12.38 -0.78
C GLN A 252 -17.33 -13.73 -0.68
N SER A 253 -16.24 -13.95 -1.42
CA SER A 253 -15.47 -15.22 -1.33
C SER A 253 -14.79 -15.39 0.03
N LEU A 254 -14.35 -14.29 0.66
CA LEU A 254 -13.76 -14.33 2.01
C LEU A 254 -14.77 -14.71 3.11
N LEU A 255 -16.08 -14.49 2.88
CA LEU A 255 -17.14 -14.90 3.81
C LEU A 255 -17.40 -16.41 3.76
N THR A 256 -17.15 -17.05 2.62
CA THR A 256 -17.43 -18.47 2.41
C THR A 256 -16.20 -19.36 2.66
N ASP A 257 -15.00 -18.81 2.57
CA ASP A 257 -13.75 -19.53 2.78
C ASP A 257 -13.43 -19.70 4.27
N ASP A 258 -13.03 -20.92 4.66
CA ASP A 258 -12.70 -21.24 6.05
C ASP A 258 -11.22 -21.02 6.42
N LYS A 259 -10.38 -20.63 5.48
CA LYS A 259 -8.93 -20.43 5.71
C LYS A 259 -8.68 -19.27 6.67
N SER A 260 -7.79 -19.46 7.63
CA SER A 260 -7.42 -18.43 8.61
C SER A 260 -6.92 -17.14 7.96
N ALA A 261 -6.18 -17.24 6.85
CA ALA A 261 -5.70 -16.09 6.09
C ALA A 261 -6.86 -15.28 5.47
N ASP A 262 -7.92 -15.93 4.98
CA ASP A 262 -9.08 -15.29 4.39
C ASP A 262 -9.93 -14.59 5.46
N LYS A 263 -10.11 -15.24 6.62
CA LYS A 263 -10.76 -14.64 7.79
C LYS A 263 -9.96 -13.43 8.34
N ALA A 264 -8.63 -13.51 8.35
CA ALA A 264 -7.76 -12.41 8.76
C ALA A 264 -7.91 -11.20 7.82
N GLU A 265 -7.97 -11.44 6.51
CA GLU A 265 -8.17 -10.38 5.52
C GLU A 265 -9.55 -9.73 5.63
N LEU A 266 -10.62 -10.54 5.80
CA LEU A 266 -11.97 -10.02 6.02
C LEU A 266 -12.04 -9.10 7.24
N GLN A 267 -11.45 -9.54 8.36
CA GLN A 267 -11.39 -8.76 9.59
C GLN A 267 -10.57 -7.48 9.40
N TRP A 268 -9.48 -7.53 8.66
CA TRP A 268 -8.68 -6.35 8.32
C TRP A 268 -9.51 -5.30 7.57
N ARG A 269 -10.30 -5.73 6.58
CA ARG A 269 -11.17 -4.83 5.82
C ARG A 269 -12.24 -4.16 6.69
N LEU A 270 -12.78 -4.89 7.67
CA LEU A 270 -13.73 -4.35 8.64
C LEU A 270 -13.04 -3.48 9.70
N ALA A 271 -11.81 -3.80 10.05
CA ALA A 271 -11.05 -3.04 11.05
C ALA A 271 -10.78 -1.59 10.63
N ILE A 272 -10.63 -1.31 9.33
CA ILE A 272 -10.36 0.04 8.83
C ILE A 272 -11.50 1.02 9.17
N PRO A 273 -12.77 0.77 8.80
CA PRO A 273 -13.87 1.67 9.17
C PRO A 273 -14.15 1.69 10.68
N ILE A 274 -13.99 0.56 11.38
CA ILE A 274 -14.16 0.51 12.84
C ILE A 274 -13.09 1.37 13.52
N SER A 275 -11.83 1.26 13.10
CA SER A 275 -10.75 2.10 13.63
C SER A 275 -10.98 3.59 13.34
N ALA A 276 -11.49 3.95 12.16
CA ALA A 276 -11.85 5.32 11.82
C ALA A 276 -12.92 5.86 12.78
N PHE A 277 -13.94 5.07 13.09
CA PHE A 277 -15.00 5.44 14.04
C PHE A 277 -14.44 5.64 15.45
N VAL A 278 -13.64 4.69 15.95
CA VAL A 278 -13.03 4.77 17.29
C VAL A 278 -12.08 5.98 17.39
N LEU A 279 -11.28 6.22 16.37
CA LEU A 279 -10.33 7.35 16.34
C LEU A 279 -11.04 8.70 16.31
N VAL A 280 -12.13 8.83 15.56
CA VAL A 280 -12.96 10.06 15.55
C VAL A 280 -13.54 10.33 16.93
N LEU A 281 -14.03 9.32 17.64
CA LEU A 281 -14.51 9.47 19.00
C LEU A 281 -13.36 9.81 19.96
N LEU A 282 -12.21 9.18 19.80
CA LEU A 282 -11.02 9.42 20.61
C LEU A 282 -10.46 10.84 20.41
N ALA A 283 -10.60 11.41 19.20
CA ALA A 283 -10.17 12.78 18.91
C ALA A 283 -10.83 13.82 19.84
N ILE A 284 -12.08 13.57 20.26
CA ILE A 284 -12.84 14.51 21.09
C ILE A 284 -12.15 14.74 22.44
N PRO A 285 -11.93 13.73 23.30
CA PRO A 285 -11.26 13.95 24.58
C PRO A 285 -9.76 14.24 24.44
N LEU A 286 -9.11 13.88 23.31
CA LEU A 286 -7.72 14.22 23.04
C LEU A 286 -7.51 15.68 22.63
N SER A 287 -8.53 16.35 22.12
CA SER A 287 -8.45 17.76 21.69
C SER A 287 -8.27 18.75 22.84
N PHE A 288 -8.48 18.33 24.07
CA PHE A 288 -8.22 19.13 25.27
C PHE A 288 -6.71 19.28 25.48
N VAL A 289 -6.17 20.39 25.04
CA VAL A 289 -4.74 20.71 25.17
C VAL A 289 -4.57 21.85 26.15
N ASP A 290 -3.51 21.81 26.93
CA ASP A 290 -3.05 22.99 27.68
C ASP A 290 -2.69 24.08 26.66
N PRO A 291 -3.25 25.30 26.77
CA PRO A 291 -2.92 26.43 25.89
C PRO A 291 -1.42 26.72 25.78
N ARG A 292 -0.65 26.32 26.78
CA ARG A 292 0.81 26.47 26.82
C ARG A 292 1.57 25.37 26.11
N ALA A 293 0.92 24.21 25.80
CA ALA A 293 1.53 23.15 25.03
C ALA A 293 1.48 23.48 23.53
N GLY A 294 2.60 23.37 22.85
CA GLY A 294 2.71 23.70 21.44
C GLY A 294 1.80 22.83 20.54
N ARG A 295 1.26 23.41 19.47
CA ARG A 295 0.38 22.74 18.47
C ARG A 295 1.00 21.48 17.88
N SER A 296 2.32 21.48 17.69
CA SER A 296 3.06 20.37 17.08
C SER A 296 3.04 19.09 17.92
N LEU A 297 3.09 19.21 19.25
CA LEU A 297 3.05 18.05 20.15
C LEU A 297 1.73 17.28 20.02
N ASN A 298 0.61 17.99 19.91
CA ASN A 298 -0.70 17.35 19.80
C ASN A 298 -0.86 16.57 18.50
N ILE A 299 -0.36 17.14 17.39
CA ILE A 299 -0.35 16.45 16.10
C ILE A 299 0.56 15.20 16.17
N MET A 300 1.73 15.32 16.79
CA MET A 300 2.67 14.21 16.93
C MET A 300 2.07 13.07 17.77
N PHE A 301 1.43 13.39 18.90
CA PHE A 301 0.73 12.37 19.71
C PHE A 301 -0.44 11.71 18.95
N ALA A 302 -1.19 12.49 18.18
CA ALA A 302 -2.26 11.95 17.34
C ALA A 302 -1.73 10.98 16.30
N LEU A 303 -0.69 11.36 15.56
CA LEU A 303 -0.03 10.48 14.59
C LEU A 303 0.52 9.22 15.26
N LEU A 304 1.14 9.36 16.44
CA LEU A 304 1.65 8.23 17.20
C LEU A 304 0.51 7.26 17.57
N ILE A 305 -0.60 7.77 18.09
CA ILE A 305 -1.78 6.95 18.44
C ILE A 305 -2.30 6.22 17.19
N PHE A 306 -2.43 6.91 16.06
CA PHE A 306 -2.87 6.32 14.80
C PHE A 306 -1.91 5.21 14.35
N ILE A 307 -0.60 5.47 14.37
CA ILE A 307 0.43 4.51 13.98
C ILE A 307 0.41 3.31 14.91
N VAL A 308 0.37 3.51 16.23
CA VAL A 308 0.33 2.42 17.22
C VAL A 308 -0.91 1.57 17.02
N TYR A 309 -2.08 2.18 16.85
CA TYR A 309 -3.34 1.46 16.64
C TYR A 309 -3.25 0.56 15.39
N ASN A 310 -2.85 1.13 14.24
CA ASN A 310 -2.75 0.37 12.99
C ASN A 310 -1.66 -0.71 13.03
N ASN A 311 -0.53 -0.45 13.71
CA ASN A 311 0.51 -1.47 13.86
C ASN A 311 0.04 -2.65 14.72
N ILE A 312 -0.65 -2.38 15.83
CA ILE A 312 -1.21 -3.45 16.67
C ILE A 312 -2.23 -4.26 15.86
N LEU A 313 -3.12 -3.62 15.09
CA LEU A 313 -4.05 -4.31 14.19
C LEU A 313 -3.31 -5.20 13.19
N SER A 314 -2.23 -4.69 12.57
CA SER A 314 -1.41 -5.46 11.61
C SER A 314 -0.73 -6.67 12.27
N ILE A 315 -0.25 -6.53 13.50
CA ILE A 315 0.35 -7.63 14.25
C ILE A 315 -0.69 -8.73 14.54
N PHE A 316 -1.88 -8.33 14.98
CA PHE A 316 -2.97 -9.28 15.23
C PHE A 316 -3.42 -9.97 13.94
N GLN A 317 -3.54 -9.23 12.83
CA GLN A 317 -3.83 -9.81 11.51
C GLN A 317 -2.78 -10.87 11.13
N ALA A 318 -1.49 -10.56 11.32
CA ALA A 318 -0.41 -11.51 11.04
C ALA A 318 -0.49 -12.76 11.94
N TRP A 319 -0.83 -12.61 13.23
CA TRP A 319 -1.01 -13.73 14.14
C TRP A 319 -2.20 -14.63 13.78
N ILE A 320 -3.31 -14.04 13.30
CA ILE A 320 -4.46 -14.81 12.80
C ILE A 320 -4.06 -15.57 11.53
N THR A 321 -3.37 -14.91 10.58
CA THR A 321 -2.88 -15.56 9.35
C THR A 321 -1.92 -16.71 9.63
N GLN A 322 -1.11 -16.59 10.70
CA GLN A 322 -0.19 -17.64 11.17
C GLN A 322 -0.83 -18.67 12.12
N GLU A 323 -2.16 -18.60 12.30
CA GLU A 323 -2.94 -19.49 13.19
C GLU A 323 -2.52 -19.46 14.68
N ARG A 324 -1.80 -18.41 15.10
CA ARG A 324 -1.42 -18.20 16.51
C ARG A 324 -2.59 -17.73 17.36
N ILE A 325 -3.55 -17.05 16.77
CA ILE A 325 -4.78 -16.55 17.41
C ILE A 325 -5.96 -17.04 16.60
N SER A 326 -7.00 -17.53 17.29
CA SER A 326 -8.25 -17.92 16.66
C SER A 326 -8.90 -16.73 15.93
N PRO A 327 -9.39 -16.92 14.69
CA PRO A 327 -10.15 -15.88 13.98
C PRO A 327 -11.38 -15.38 14.74
N THR A 328 -11.95 -16.17 15.66
CA THR A 328 -13.10 -15.75 16.49
C THR A 328 -12.74 -14.64 17.47
N VAL A 329 -11.55 -14.66 18.06
CA VAL A 329 -11.02 -13.57 18.89
C VAL A 329 -10.66 -12.37 18.00
N GLY A 330 -9.97 -12.62 16.91
CA GLY A 330 -9.71 -11.71 15.85
C GLY A 330 -9.05 -10.40 16.27
N LEU A 331 -9.48 -9.30 15.63
CA LEU A 331 -8.98 -7.94 15.88
C LEU A 331 -9.79 -7.21 16.98
N TRP A 332 -10.82 -7.84 17.55
CA TRP A 332 -11.70 -7.23 18.54
C TRP A 332 -11.00 -6.73 19.80
N PRO A 333 -10.04 -7.44 20.40
CA PRO A 333 -9.34 -6.95 21.60
C PRO A 333 -8.68 -5.60 21.37
N VAL A 334 -8.16 -5.36 20.18
CA VAL A 334 -7.51 -4.09 19.83
C VAL A 334 -8.54 -2.95 19.79
N HIS A 335 -9.67 -3.16 19.11
CA HIS A 335 -10.75 -2.16 19.05
C HIS A 335 -11.33 -1.88 20.43
N LEU A 336 -11.55 -2.91 21.24
CA LEU A 336 -12.07 -2.77 22.60
C LEU A 336 -11.11 -2.00 23.52
N THR A 337 -9.80 -2.23 23.39
CA THR A 337 -8.80 -1.49 24.16
C THR A 337 -8.82 0.01 23.85
N PHE A 338 -8.84 0.39 22.55
CA PHE A 338 -8.91 1.79 22.18
C PHE A 338 -10.28 2.43 22.48
N LEU A 339 -11.36 1.67 22.41
CA LEU A 339 -12.68 2.11 22.81
C LEU A 339 -12.73 2.34 24.34
N ALA A 340 -12.19 1.42 25.13
CA ALA A 340 -12.07 1.59 26.59
C ALA A 340 -11.22 2.80 26.96
N LEU A 341 -10.11 3.03 26.24
CA LEU A 341 -9.30 4.24 26.38
C LEU A 341 -10.12 5.50 26.08
N THR A 342 -10.93 5.46 25.01
CA THR A 342 -11.83 6.57 24.65
C THR A 342 -12.81 6.87 25.77
N PHE A 343 -13.51 5.86 26.29
CA PHE A 343 -14.45 6.01 27.42
C PHE A 343 -13.75 6.51 28.68
N TYR A 344 -12.56 5.98 29.00
CA TYR A 344 -11.77 6.43 30.14
C TYR A 344 -11.42 7.92 30.03
N LEU A 345 -10.98 8.38 28.85
CA LEU A 345 -10.65 9.79 28.63
C LEU A 345 -11.90 10.69 28.70
N PHE A 346 -13.03 10.25 28.14
CA PHE A 346 -14.32 10.96 28.26
C PHE A 346 -14.73 11.09 29.75
N TYR A 347 -14.65 10.01 30.51
CA TYR A 347 -14.97 10.01 31.94
C TYR A 347 -14.10 11.01 32.69
N ARG A 348 -12.79 10.95 32.50
CA ARG A 348 -11.83 11.84 33.18
C ARG A 348 -12.06 13.31 32.82
N ARG A 349 -12.36 13.61 31.56
CA ARG A 349 -12.62 14.99 31.11
C ARG A 349 -13.96 15.53 31.61
N ASN A 350 -15.00 14.75 31.61
CA ASN A 350 -16.30 15.17 32.13
C ASN A 350 -16.28 15.49 33.64
N HIS A 351 -15.41 14.80 34.41
CA HIS A 351 -15.26 15.02 35.86
C HIS A 351 -14.07 15.92 36.21
N LEU A 352 -13.46 16.59 35.23
CA LEU A 352 -12.29 17.46 35.42
C LEU A 352 -11.13 16.85 36.20
N LEU A 353 -10.98 15.52 36.11
CA LEU A 353 -9.94 14.78 36.78
C LEU A 353 -8.60 14.87 36.01
N PRO A 354 -7.44 14.88 36.68
CA PRO A 354 -6.15 14.86 36.00
C PRO A 354 -5.99 13.59 35.18
N LEU A 355 -5.37 13.65 33.98
CA LEU A 355 -5.23 12.48 33.08
C LEU A 355 -4.46 11.33 33.72
N ILE A 356 -3.46 11.63 34.52
CA ILE A 356 -2.68 10.63 35.28
C ILE A 356 -3.22 10.59 36.72
N PRO A 357 -3.65 9.43 37.23
CA PRO A 357 -4.09 9.29 38.62
C PRO A 357 -3.00 9.77 39.58
N GLN A 358 -3.41 10.47 40.66
CA GLN A 358 -2.45 11.08 41.60
C GLN A 358 -1.54 10.05 42.30
N TRP A 359 -1.96 8.79 42.40
CA TRP A 359 -1.17 7.73 42.99
C TRP A 359 0.07 7.33 42.15
N PHE A 360 0.09 7.65 40.85
CA PHE A 360 1.29 7.51 40.03
C PHE A 360 2.29 8.67 40.18
N LYS A 361 1.87 9.81 40.72
CA LYS A 361 2.80 10.88 41.05
C LYS A 361 3.51 10.53 42.34
N LYS A 362 4.75 10.08 42.28
CA LYS A 362 5.63 9.95 43.45
C LYS A 362 5.52 11.23 44.26
N ARG A 363 5.15 11.15 45.54
CA ARG A 363 5.21 12.30 46.47
C ARG A 363 6.64 12.87 46.37
N PRO A 364 6.82 14.20 46.15
CA PRO A 364 8.14 14.78 46.31
C PRO A 364 8.64 14.48 47.71
N ALA A 365 9.87 13.98 47.82
CA ALA A 365 10.51 13.75 49.09
C ALA A 365 10.44 15.07 49.86
N LYS A 366 9.87 15.05 51.08
CA LYS A 366 9.93 16.18 52.00
C LYS A 366 11.40 16.45 52.27
N LEU A 367 11.93 17.54 51.72
CA LEU A 367 13.21 18.09 52.16
C LEU A 367 13.04 18.42 53.64
N HIS A 368 13.64 17.64 54.51
CA HIS A 368 13.86 17.98 55.91
C HIS A 368 14.81 19.17 55.91
N THR A 369 14.29 20.36 56.12
CA THR A 369 15.08 21.53 56.56
C THR A 369 15.40 21.30 58.03
N SER A 370 16.65 20.94 58.32
CA SER A 370 17.29 21.10 59.60
C SER A 370 17.88 22.46 59.74
#